data_8dae63a7234988848a107291d9093b43
#
_entry.id   8dae63a7234988848a107291d9093b43
#
_cell.length_a   1.000
_cell.length_b   1.000
_cell.length_c   1.000
_cell.angle_alpha   90.00
_cell.angle_beta   90.00
_cell.angle_gamma   90.00
#
_symmetry.space_group_name_H-M   'P 1'
#
loop_
_entity.id
_entity.type
_entity.pdbx_description
1 polymer ?
#
loop_
_entity_poly.entity_id
_entity_poly.type
_entity_poly.pdbx_seq_one_letter_code
_entity_poly.pdbx_strand_id
1 'polypeptide(L)'
;MKLKIAILAGDGIGPEIMKQGVAVLDAIAKKCGHEFEYEEALVGACAIEACGDAYPDATHEVCMRADAVLFAAVGDLKYDNDPTLKMRPETGLLAMRKKLGLFSNVRPVATFDCLLHKSPLKEELLRGADFVVIRELTGGMYFGEKHQDNDMAFDTNIYTRPEIERILKVAFEMAMTRHKHLTVVDKANVLASSRLWRQVAKEMESQYPEVKTDYMFIDNASMRVLTEPRFFDVIVTENTFGDILTDETSCITGSMGLQPSSSLGEHTPLFEPVHGSWPQAAGQNIANPLAQILSAAMLLEHFGLEREGALIRQAVNASLDANVRTPEIQVDGGAKYGTKEVGQWIVDYIEKA
;
A
#
# COMPACT_ATOMS: atom_id res chain seq x y z
N MET A 1 1.56 24.13 7.24
CA MET A 1 2.74 23.39 6.72
C MET A 1 2.81 23.60 5.22
N LYS A 2 4.02 23.58 4.63
CA LYS A 2 4.20 23.60 3.18
C LYS A 2 4.86 22.28 2.77
N LEU A 3 4.29 21.59 1.78
CA LEU A 3 4.82 20.32 1.24
C LEU A 3 4.86 20.37 -0.28
N LYS A 4 5.92 19.81 -0.85
CA LYS A 4 6.04 19.50 -2.28
C LYS A 4 5.74 18.03 -2.49
N ILE A 5 4.76 17.74 -3.33
CA ILE A 5 4.28 16.37 -3.56
C ILE A 5 4.44 16.03 -5.04
N ALA A 6 5.24 15.02 -5.33
CA ALA A 6 5.31 14.44 -6.66
C ALA A 6 4.06 13.62 -6.94
N ILE A 7 3.39 13.89 -8.06
CA ILE A 7 2.16 13.21 -8.47
C ILE A 7 2.47 12.24 -9.61
N LEU A 8 2.36 10.97 -9.32
CA LEU A 8 2.56 9.90 -10.28
C LEU A 8 1.23 9.17 -10.52
N ALA A 9 0.42 9.68 -11.44
CA ALA A 9 -0.89 9.11 -11.73
C ALA A 9 -0.79 7.71 -12.38
N GLY A 10 0.24 7.47 -13.20
CA GLY A 10 0.47 6.19 -13.86
C GLY A 10 -0.61 5.83 -14.88
N ASP A 11 -1.06 4.57 -14.84
CA ASP A 11 -1.85 3.93 -15.89
C ASP A 11 -3.28 3.60 -15.45
N GLY A 12 -4.11 3.22 -16.43
CA GLY A 12 -5.45 2.69 -16.22
C GLY A 12 -6.38 3.63 -15.44
N ILE A 13 -6.89 3.18 -14.28
CA ILE A 13 -7.74 4.00 -13.40
C ILE A 13 -6.93 5.04 -12.61
N GLY A 14 -5.59 4.96 -12.63
CA GLY A 14 -4.71 5.82 -11.85
C GLY A 14 -5.01 7.31 -11.99
N PRO A 15 -5.14 7.89 -13.22
CA PRO A 15 -5.41 9.31 -13.40
C PRO A 15 -6.76 9.77 -12.81
N GLU A 16 -7.79 8.90 -12.78
CA GLU A 16 -9.09 9.30 -12.25
C GLU A 16 -9.17 9.21 -10.72
N ILE A 17 -8.52 8.22 -10.09
CA ILE A 17 -8.47 8.14 -8.63
C ILE A 17 -7.49 9.17 -8.04
N MET A 18 -6.38 9.45 -8.73
CA MET A 18 -5.41 10.49 -8.33
C MET A 18 -6.06 11.86 -8.22
N LYS A 19 -6.92 12.23 -9.17
CA LYS A 19 -7.68 13.49 -9.12
C LYS A 19 -8.50 13.61 -7.83
N GLN A 20 -9.04 12.50 -7.32
CA GLN A 20 -9.82 12.53 -6.08
C GLN A 20 -8.90 12.66 -4.85
N GLY A 21 -7.74 11.98 -4.85
CA GLY A 21 -6.74 12.15 -3.80
C GLY A 21 -6.23 13.58 -3.69
N VAL A 22 -5.88 14.20 -4.83
CA VAL A 22 -5.42 15.60 -4.88
C VAL A 22 -6.53 16.57 -4.44
N ALA A 23 -7.78 16.38 -4.91
CA ALA A 23 -8.90 17.23 -4.50
C ALA A 23 -9.16 17.20 -2.98
N VAL A 24 -8.97 16.03 -2.35
CA VAL A 24 -9.08 15.90 -0.90
C VAL A 24 -7.93 16.61 -0.19
N LEU A 25 -6.68 16.49 -0.68
CA LEU A 25 -5.54 17.26 -0.15
C LEU A 25 -5.76 18.75 -0.26
N ASP A 26 -6.31 19.25 -1.38
CA ASP A 26 -6.64 20.67 -1.58
C ASP A 26 -7.70 21.16 -0.61
N ALA A 27 -8.74 20.35 -0.35
CA ALA A 27 -9.77 20.67 0.64
C ALA A 27 -9.17 20.78 2.06
N ILE A 28 -8.28 19.88 2.44
CA ILE A 28 -7.54 19.93 3.70
C ILE A 28 -6.64 21.18 3.76
N ALA A 29 -5.88 21.44 2.70
CA ALA A 29 -4.98 22.58 2.64
C ALA A 29 -5.74 23.90 2.84
N LYS A 30 -6.85 24.07 2.13
CA LYS A 30 -7.74 25.23 2.24
C LYS A 30 -8.33 25.40 3.63
N LYS A 31 -8.82 24.29 4.23
CA LYS A 31 -9.46 24.29 5.54
C LYS A 31 -8.49 24.58 6.69
N CYS A 32 -7.31 23.94 6.64
CA CYS A 32 -6.34 23.95 7.75
C CYS A 32 -5.20 24.97 7.56
N GLY A 33 -5.18 25.70 6.44
CA GLY A 33 -4.18 26.72 6.15
C GLY A 33 -2.81 26.14 5.80
N HIS A 34 -2.79 25.02 5.07
CA HIS A 34 -1.58 24.44 4.51
C HIS A 34 -1.36 24.90 3.07
N GLU A 35 -0.16 24.67 2.56
CA GLU A 35 0.24 24.94 1.17
C GLU A 35 0.87 23.66 0.59
N PHE A 36 0.20 23.03 -0.39
CA PHE A 36 0.70 21.87 -1.10
C PHE A 36 1.02 22.25 -2.53
N GLU A 37 2.26 22.00 -2.94
CA GLU A 37 2.75 22.20 -4.31
C GLU A 37 2.84 20.82 -4.98
N TYR A 38 2.24 20.69 -6.16
CA TYR A 38 2.22 19.43 -6.90
C TYR A 38 3.10 19.51 -8.13
N GLU A 39 3.87 18.47 -8.37
CA GLU A 39 4.64 18.30 -9.60
C GLU A 39 4.34 16.93 -10.21
N GLU A 40 3.74 16.95 -11.41
CA GLU A 40 3.35 15.72 -12.12
C GLU A 40 4.53 15.13 -12.89
N ALA A 41 4.65 13.79 -12.89
CA ALA A 41 5.63 13.06 -13.68
C ALA A 41 5.06 11.72 -14.16
N LEU A 42 5.66 11.18 -15.24
CA LEU A 42 5.19 9.95 -15.89
C LEU A 42 5.86 8.72 -15.28
N VAL A 43 5.10 7.64 -15.11
CA VAL A 43 5.58 6.34 -14.66
C VAL A 43 4.71 5.22 -15.25
N GLY A 44 5.29 4.06 -15.53
CA GLY A 44 4.54 2.92 -16.05
C GLY A 44 4.38 2.90 -17.56
N ALA A 45 3.26 2.39 -18.06
CA ALA A 45 2.98 2.26 -19.48
C ALA A 45 2.95 3.61 -20.20
N CYS A 46 2.34 4.63 -19.58
CA CYS A 46 2.30 5.98 -20.15
C CYS A 46 3.70 6.59 -20.32
N ALA A 47 4.64 6.27 -19.42
CA ALA A 47 6.03 6.71 -19.54
C ALA A 47 6.76 5.95 -20.66
N ILE A 48 6.56 4.63 -20.77
CA ILE A 48 7.13 3.82 -21.88
C ILE A 48 6.65 4.37 -23.22
N GLU A 49 5.37 4.71 -23.35
CA GLU A 49 4.82 5.28 -24.57
C GLU A 49 5.39 6.64 -24.92
N ALA A 50 5.60 7.48 -23.91
CA ALA A 50 6.06 8.85 -24.11
C ALA A 50 7.56 8.96 -24.40
N CYS A 51 8.40 8.11 -23.75
CA CYS A 51 9.85 8.26 -23.76
C CYS A 51 10.65 6.94 -23.78
N GLY A 52 9.97 5.78 -23.86
CA GLY A 52 10.63 4.47 -23.96
C GLY A 52 11.19 3.91 -22.65
N ASP A 53 10.88 4.52 -21.50
CA ASP A 53 11.32 4.09 -20.18
C ASP A 53 10.14 4.09 -19.20
N ALA A 54 10.01 3.03 -18.39
CA ALA A 54 8.92 2.90 -17.39
C ALA A 54 9.13 3.79 -16.16
N TYR A 55 10.36 4.21 -15.86
CA TYR A 55 10.71 5.14 -14.80
C TYR A 55 11.83 6.07 -15.25
N PRO A 56 11.54 7.10 -16.04
CA PRO A 56 12.53 8.01 -16.59
C PRO A 56 13.33 8.75 -15.51
N ASP A 57 14.58 9.12 -15.83
CA ASP A 57 15.41 9.89 -14.90
C ASP A 57 14.78 11.25 -14.55
N ALA A 58 14.05 11.88 -15.46
CA ALA A 58 13.29 13.09 -15.17
C ALA A 58 12.22 12.87 -14.07
N THR A 59 11.54 11.73 -14.09
CA THR A 59 10.59 11.35 -13.01
C THR A 59 11.33 11.10 -11.70
N HIS A 60 12.49 10.44 -11.75
CA HIS A 60 13.32 10.23 -10.56
C HIS A 60 13.75 11.57 -9.94
N GLU A 61 14.16 12.54 -10.72
CA GLU A 61 14.54 13.88 -10.26
C GLU A 61 13.34 14.59 -9.59
N VAL A 62 12.14 14.48 -10.16
CA VAL A 62 10.91 15.01 -9.54
C VAL A 62 10.68 14.38 -8.17
N CYS A 63 10.76 13.06 -8.07
CA CYS A 63 10.59 12.34 -6.80
C CYS A 63 11.64 12.77 -5.75
N MET A 64 12.91 12.89 -6.15
CA MET A 64 14.01 13.20 -5.22
C MET A 64 13.96 14.64 -4.65
N ARG A 65 13.33 15.59 -5.36
CA ARG A 65 13.19 16.97 -4.85
C ARG A 65 11.84 17.24 -4.16
N ALA A 66 10.93 16.26 -4.18
CA ALA A 66 9.66 16.32 -3.45
C ALA A 66 9.83 15.87 -1.99
N ASP A 67 8.94 16.32 -1.12
CA ASP A 67 8.86 15.85 0.26
C ASP A 67 8.18 14.46 0.33
N ALA A 68 7.22 14.21 -0.59
CA ALA A 68 6.53 12.93 -0.71
C ALA A 68 6.17 12.63 -2.18
N VAL A 69 5.98 11.36 -2.48
CA VAL A 69 5.38 10.88 -3.73
C VAL A 69 3.97 10.38 -3.42
N LEU A 70 2.97 10.91 -4.12
CA LEU A 70 1.64 10.32 -4.19
C LEU A 70 1.53 9.59 -5.53
N PHE A 71 1.42 8.28 -5.46
CA PHE A 71 1.38 7.39 -6.62
C PHE A 71 0.02 6.69 -6.70
N ALA A 72 -0.45 6.36 -7.90
CA ALA A 72 -1.70 5.63 -8.03
C ALA A 72 -1.47 4.17 -8.46
N ALA A 73 -1.24 3.92 -9.74
CA ALA A 73 -1.07 2.56 -10.21
C ALA A 73 -0.31 2.50 -11.54
N VAL A 74 0.32 1.35 -11.83
CA VAL A 74 0.92 1.05 -13.14
C VAL A 74 0.44 -0.29 -13.66
N GLY A 75 0.49 -0.45 -14.97
CA GLY A 75 0.14 -1.68 -15.68
C GLY A 75 -0.78 -1.43 -16.86
N ASP A 76 -0.53 -2.15 -17.97
CA ASP A 76 -1.40 -2.14 -19.14
C ASP A 76 -1.36 -3.52 -19.81
N LEU A 77 -2.53 -4.06 -20.16
CA LEU A 77 -2.71 -5.40 -20.74
C LEU A 77 -1.84 -5.68 -21.97
N LYS A 78 -1.47 -4.65 -22.72
CA LYS A 78 -0.62 -4.83 -23.90
C LYS A 78 0.79 -5.34 -23.55
N TYR A 79 1.26 -5.09 -22.32
CA TYR A 79 2.54 -5.57 -21.83
C TYR A 79 2.46 -6.96 -21.18
N ASP A 80 1.27 -7.38 -20.72
CA ASP A 80 1.08 -8.67 -20.05
C ASP A 80 1.17 -9.85 -21.00
N ASN A 81 0.69 -9.65 -22.23
CA ASN A 81 0.53 -10.73 -23.21
C ASN A 81 1.77 -11.02 -24.07
N ASP A 82 2.83 -10.23 -23.94
CA ASP A 82 4.09 -10.45 -24.69
C ASP A 82 5.25 -10.77 -23.74
N PRO A 83 5.61 -12.08 -23.61
CA PRO A 83 6.72 -12.48 -22.75
C PRO A 83 8.10 -12.02 -23.24
N THR A 84 8.20 -11.54 -24.49
CA THR A 84 9.48 -11.10 -25.09
C THR A 84 9.85 -9.66 -24.70
N LEU A 85 8.91 -8.89 -24.18
CA LEU A 85 9.12 -7.53 -23.75
C LEU A 85 10.03 -7.48 -22.51
N LYS A 86 11.18 -6.83 -22.67
CA LYS A 86 12.13 -6.62 -21.58
C LYS A 86 11.72 -5.48 -20.64
N MET A 87 10.96 -4.51 -21.14
CA MET A 87 10.47 -3.36 -20.37
C MET A 87 8.97 -3.48 -20.18
N ARG A 88 8.56 -3.45 -18.92
CA ARG A 88 7.17 -3.51 -18.49
C ARG A 88 6.88 -2.40 -17.49
N PRO A 89 5.64 -1.95 -17.34
CA PRO A 89 5.26 -0.95 -16.33
C PRO A 89 5.78 -1.30 -14.92
N GLU A 90 5.68 -2.57 -14.53
CA GLU A 90 6.12 -3.09 -13.22
C GLU A 90 7.64 -2.97 -13.01
N THR A 91 8.43 -3.06 -14.08
CA THR A 91 9.89 -2.84 -13.97
C THR A 91 10.21 -1.41 -13.56
N GLY A 92 9.38 -0.44 -13.97
CA GLY A 92 9.47 0.96 -13.53
C GLY A 92 9.18 1.11 -12.04
N LEU A 93 8.14 0.44 -11.54
CA LEU A 93 7.80 0.45 -10.12
C LEU A 93 8.93 -0.14 -9.26
N LEU A 94 9.49 -1.29 -9.66
CA LEU A 94 10.62 -1.90 -8.95
C LEU A 94 11.87 -1.00 -8.99
N ALA A 95 12.16 -0.36 -10.13
CA ALA A 95 13.25 0.59 -10.27
C ALA A 95 13.06 1.82 -9.37
N MET A 96 11.84 2.37 -9.30
CA MET A 96 11.47 3.47 -8.42
C MET A 96 11.71 3.11 -6.94
N ARG A 97 11.17 1.98 -6.49
CA ARG A 97 11.35 1.48 -5.12
C ARG A 97 12.83 1.34 -4.76
N LYS A 98 13.63 0.78 -5.66
CA LYS A 98 15.06 0.60 -5.47
C LYS A 98 15.82 1.94 -5.46
N LYS A 99 15.59 2.82 -6.45
CA LYS A 99 16.29 4.12 -6.57
C LYS A 99 15.93 5.07 -5.42
N LEU A 100 14.71 5.00 -4.87
CA LEU A 100 14.27 5.77 -3.70
C LEU A 100 14.59 5.08 -2.37
N GLY A 101 15.17 3.87 -2.39
CA GLY A 101 15.52 3.12 -1.18
C GLY A 101 14.33 2.75 -0.31
N LEU A 102 13.15 2.51 -0.90
CA LEU A 102 11.88 2.24 -0.20
C LEU A 102 11.86 0.78 0.28
N PHE A 103 12.42 0.51 1.43
CA PHE A 103 12.56 -0.86 1.95
C PHE A 103 11.38 -1.34 2.78
N SER A 104 10.56 -0.45 3.32
CA SER A 104 9.44 -0.79 4.21
C SER A 104 8.11 -0.40 3.57
N ASN A 105 7.26 -1.39 3.27
CA ASN A 105 5.90 -1.15 2.83
C ASN A 105 4.93 -1.45 3.97
N VAL A 106 4.19 -0.43 4.38
CA VAL A 106 3.25 -0.47 5.50
C VAL A 106 1.83 -0.53 4.95
N ARG A 107 1.11 -1.60 5.23
CA ARG A 107 -0.25 -1.87 4.77
C ARG A 107 -1.20 -2.06 5.96
N PRO A 108 -1.95 -1.03 6.37
CA PRO A 108 -2.98 -1.17 7.39
C PRO A 108 -4.18 -1.99 6.87
N VAL A 109 -4.68 -2.86 7.71
CA VAL A 109 -5.87 -3.69 7.46
C VAL A 109 -6.88 -3.41 8.57
N ALA A 110 -7.97 -2.74 8.22
CA ALA A 110 -9.05 -2.43 9.15
C ALA A 110 -10.40 -2.70 8.49
N THR A 111 -11.39 -3.08 9.29
CA THR A 111 -12.74 -3.34 8.82
C THR A 111 -13.63 -2.11 8.97
N PHE A 112 -14.56 -1.97 8.04
CA PHE A 112 -15.64 -1.00 8.08
C PHE A 112 -16.94 -1.73 8.44
N ASP A 113 -17.57 -1.40 9.56
CA ASP A 113 -18.76 -2.12 10.04
C ASP A 113 -19.89 -2.19 9.01
N CYS A 114 -20.06 -1.15 8.22
CA CYS A 114 -21.07 -1.09 7.16
C CYS A 114 -20.71 -1.92 5.90
N LEU A 115 -19.51 -2.51 5.82
CA LEU A 115 -19.03 -3.33 4.70
C LEU A 115 -18.72 -4.78 5.07
N LEU A 116 -18.91 -5.21 6.32
CA LEU A 116 -18.58 -6.57 6.75
C LEU A 116 -19.25 -7.64 5.87
N HIS A 117 -20.47 -7.37 5.40
CA HIS A 117 -21.22 -8.26 4.50
C HIS A 117 -20.61 -8.43 3.09
N LYS A 118 -19.64 -7.57 2.70
CA LYS A 118 -18.92 -7.68 1.41
C LYS A 118 -17.76 -8.67 1.46
N SER A 119 -17.26 -8.97 2.64
CA SER A 119 -16.24 -10.01 2.82
C SER A 119 -16.84 -11.40 2.59
N PRO A 120 -16.07 -12.36 2.04
CA PRO A 120 -16.46 -13.77 2.00
C PRO A 120 -16.41 -14.45 3.37
N LEU A 121 -15.86 -13.76 4.39
CA LEU A 121 -15.71 -14.28 5.75
C LEU A 121 -16.94 -13.91 6.60
N LYS A 122 -17.15 -14.65 7.69
CA LYS A 122 -18.22 -14.35 8.62
C LYS A 122 -17.98 -13.05 9.36
N GLU A 123 -19.00 -12.22 9.52
CA GLU A 123 -18.90 -10.91 10.17
C GLU A 123 -18.36 -10.99 11.60
N GLU A 124 -18.68 -12.04 12.36
CA GLU A 124 -18.20 -12.25 13.73
C GLU A 124 -16.68 -12.43 13.84
N LEU A 125 -16.02 -12.90 12.76
CA LEU A 125 -14.56 -12.99 12.69
C LEU A 125 -13.92 -11.64 12.39
N LEU A 126 -14.58 -10.85 11.55
CA LEU A 126 -14.06 -9.61 10.98
C LEU A 126 -14.20 -8.40 11.88
N ARG A 127 -15.33 -8.29 12.58
CA ARG A 127 -15.68 -7.11 13.37
C ARG A 127 -14.58 -6.74 14.35
N GLY A 128 -14.04 -5.51 14.19
CA GLY A 128 -12.96 -4.99 15.01
C GLY A 128 -11.57 -5.56 14.66
N ALA A 129 -11.39 -6.16 13.49
CA ALA A 129 -10.06 -6.46 12.99
C ALA A 129 -9.34 -5.15 12.63
N ASP A 130 -8.17 -4.93 13.23
CA ASP A 130 -7.31 -3.77 13.03
C ASP A 130 -5.86 -4.19 13.28
N PHE A 131 -5.10 -4.37 12.22
CA PHE A 131 -3.68 -4.72 12.28
C PHE A 131 -2.92 -4.10 11.10
N VAL A 132 -1.61 -4.15 11.15
CA VAL A 132 -0.73 -3.62 10.10
C VAL A 132 0.21 -4.72 9.62
N VAL A 133 0.37 -4.85 8.31
CA VAL A 133 1.41 -5.69 7.70
C VAL A 133 2.56 -4.81 7.24
N ILE A 134 3.77 -5.12 7.72
CA ILE A 134 5.02 -4.50 7.30
C ILE A 134 5.76 -5.51 6.44
N ARG A 135 5.81 -5.21 5.13
CA ARG A 135 6.49 -5.99 4.11
C ARG A 135 7.85 -5.37 3.82
N GLU A 136 8.92 -6.16 3.91
CA GLU A 136 10.19 -5.75 3.31
C GLU A 136 10.02 -5.68 1.79
N LEU A 137 10.53 -4.62 1.14
CA LEU A 137 10.11 -4.26 -0.22
C LEU A 137 11.25 -4.31 -1.26
N THR A 138 12.52 -4.40 -0.86
CA THR A 138 13.69 -4.24 -1.75
C THR A 138 14.65 -5.40 -1.75
N GLY A 139 14.34 -6.49 -1.04
CA GLY A 139 15.12 -7.72 -0.97
C GLY A 139 14.38 -8.95 -1.52
N GLY A 140 14.93 -10.11 -1.25
CA GLY A 140 14.33 -11.40 -1.56
C GLY A 140 14.34 -11.78 -3.03
N MET A 141 13.41 -12.66 -3.43
CA MET A 141 13.33 -13.21 -4.79
C MET A 141 13.10 -12.16 -5.87
N TYR A 142 12.43 -11.06 -5.55
CA TYR A 142 12.10 -10.03 -6.56
C TYR A 142 13.32 -9.24 -7.00
N PHE A 143 14.36 -9.18 -6.18
CA PHE A 143 15.60 -8.44 -6.42
C PHE A 143 16.87 -9.31 -6.51
N GLY A 144 16.73 -10.60 -6.23
CA GLY A 144 17.83 -11.57 -6.32
C GLY A 144 18.26 -11.88 -7.75
N GLU A 145 19.34 -12.65 -7.88
CA GLU A 145 19.78 -13.18 -9.15
C GLU A 145 18.71 -14.08 -9.78
N LYS A 146 18.52 -13.93 -11.08
CA LYS A 146 17.50 -14.65 -11.85
C LYS A 146 18.14 -15.28 -13.08
N HIS A 147 17.67 -16.46 -13.41
CA HIS A 147 18.05 -17.14 -14.65
C HIS A 147 16.85 -17.86 -15.25
N GLN A 148 16.74 -17.84 -16.56
CA GLN A 148 15.77 -18.63 -17.31
C GLN A 148 16.36 -18.98 -18.69
N ASP A 149 16.33 -20.27 -19.01
CA ASP A 149 16.53 -20.80 -20.34
C ASP A 149 15.43 -21.80 -20.69
N ASN A 150 15.62 -22.66 -21.71
CA ASN A 150 14.60 -23.64 -22.12
C ASN A 150 14.45 -24.83 -21.15
N ASP A 151 15.46 -25.10 -20.33
CA ASP A 151 15.56 -26.30 -19.50
C ASP A 151 15.52 -25.98 -18.00
N MET A 152 15.90 -24.75 -17.60
CA MET A 152 16.03 -24.36 -16.20
C MET A 152 15.65 -22.90 -15.97
N ALA A 153 15.00 -22.65 -14.82
CA ALA A 153 14.78 -21.31 -14.31
C ALA A 153 15.00 -21.27 -12.80
N PHE A 154 15.57 -20.19 -12.28
CA PHE A 154 15.66 -19.95 -10.84
C PHE A 154 15.58 -18.46 -10.49
N ASP A 155 15.06 -18.19 -9.29
CA ASP A 155 15.09 -16.89 -8.62
C ASP A 155 15.75 -17.08 -7.25
N THR A 156 16.70 -16.22 -6.91
CA THR A 156 17.47 -16.34 -5.66
C THR A 156 16.85 -15.48 -4.55
N ASN A 157 16.43 -16.11 -3.46
CA ASN A 157 15.93 -15.41 -2.27
C ASN A 157 17.09 -15.05 -1.33
N ILE A 158 17.59 -13.83 -1.40
CA ILE A 158 18.72 -13.34 -0.61
C ILE A 158 18.26 -12.23 0.33
N TYR A 159 18.69 -12.33 1.59
CA TYR A 159 18.60 -11.28 2.60
C TYR A 159 19.89 -11.15 3.36
N THR A 160 20.34 -9.94 3.56
CA THR A 160 21.47 -9.60 4.43
C THR A 160 20.98 -9.20 5.82
N ARG A 161 21.84 -9.34 6.82
CA ARG A 161 21.52 -8.90 8.20
C ARG A 161 21.06 -7.43 8.27
N PRO A 162 21.74 -6.44 7.66
CA PRO A 162 21.29 -5.05 7.70
C PRO A 162 19.89 -4.82 7.10
N GLU A 163 19.52 -5.54 6.03
CA GLU A 163 18.17 -5.47 5.45
C GLU A 163 17.12 -5.97 6.42
N ILE A 164 17.42 -7.06 7.12
CA ILE A 164 16.51 -7.62 8.12
C ILE A 164 16.40 -6.69 9.34
N GLU A 165 17.52 -6.17 9.84
CA GLU A 165 17.54 -5.27 11.01
C GLU A 165 16.74 -4.00 10.77
N ARG A 166 16.90 -3.37 9.59
CA ARG A 166 16.18 -2.12 9.28
C ARG A 166 14.67 -2.29 9.24
N ILE A 167 14.17 -3.40 8.66
CA ILE A 167 12.71 -3.62 8.57
C ILE A 167 12.14 -4.07 9.92
N LEU A 168 12.85 -4.89 10.68
CA LEU A 168 12.45 -5.28 12.02
C LEU A 168 12.39 -4.09 12.97
N LYS A 169 13.33 -3.14 12.85
CA LYS A 169 13.28 -1.90 13.61
C LYS A 169 11.97 -1.15 13.37
N VAL A 170 11.58 -0.96 12.11
CA VAL A 170 10.29 -0.34 11.76
C VAL A 170 9.12 -1.08 12.40
N ALA A 171 9.16 -2.42 12.37
CA ALA A 171 8.08 -3.24 12.91
C ALA A 171 7.99 -3.15 14.44
N PHE A 172 9.11 -3.19 15.14
CA PHE A 172 9.13 -3.01 16.60
C PHE A 172 8.68 -1.61 17.01
N GLU A 173 9.16 -0.57 16.33
CA GLU A 173 8.75 0.82 16.58
C GLU A 173 7.24 1.00 16.32
N MET A 174 6.71 0.42 15.25
CA MET A 174 5.27 0.43 14.98
C MET A 174 4.49 -0.29 16.09
N ALA A 175 4.94 -1.46 16.53
CA ALA A 175 4.30 -2.20 17.62
C ALA A 175 4.28 -1.39 18.92
N MET A 176 5.34 -0.63 19.23
CA MET A 176 5.39 0.26 20.40
C MET A 176 4.32 1.34 20.39
N THR A 177 3.90 1.82 19.24
CA THR A 177 2.83 2.83 19.10
C THR A 177 1.42 2.24 19.06
N ARG A 178 1.29 0.90 18.95
CA ARG A 178 0.03 0.16 18.88
C ARG A 178 -0.17 -0.69 20.16
N HIS A 179 -0.63 -1.93 20.01
CA HIS A 179 -0.95 -2.83 21.14
C HIS A 179 0.25 -3.65 21.64
N LYS A 180 1.46 -3.31 21.21
CA LYS A 180 2.73 -3.93 21.64
C LYS A 180 2.80 -5.43 21.34
N HIS A 181 2.23 -5.85 20.21
CA HIS A 181 2.28 -7.24 19.77
C HIS A 181 2.83 -7.33 18.32
N LEU A 182 3.95 -8.01 18.15
CA LEU A 182 4.61 -8.23 16.87
C LEU A 182 4.56 -9.71 16.51
N THR A 183 4.09 -10.03 15.31
CA THR A 183 4.18 -11.37 14.72
C THR A 183 5.19 -11.37 13.59
N VAL A 184 6.31 -12.07 13.76
CA VAL A 184 7.32 -12.30 12.72
C VAL A 184 6.90 -13.49 11.90
N VAL A 185 6.56 -13.27 10.63
CA VAL A 185 6.10 -14.32 9.71
C VAL A 185 7.24 -14.74 8.79
N ASP A 186 7.54 -16.03 8.78
CA ASP A 186 8.68 -16.60 8.05
C ASP A 186 8.42 -18.06 7.60
N LYS A 187 9.43 -18.71 7.03
CA LYS A 187 9.45 -20.17 6.71
C LYS A 187 10.72 -20.82 7.23
N ALA A 188 11.11 -20.54 8.48
CA ALA A 188 12.38 -20.95 9.07
C ALA A 188 12.58 -22.46 9.17
N ASN A 189 11.51 -23.26 9.16
CA ASN A 189 11.61 -24.72 9.09
C ASN A 189 12.20 -25.24 7.77
N VAL A 190 12.18 -24.43 6.69
CA VAL A 190 12.67 -24.80 5.36
C VAL A 190 13.79 -23.86 4.89
N LEU A 191 13.58 -22.54 4.90
CA LEU A 191 14.43 -21.57 4.23
C LEU A 191 15.57 -21.07 5.13
N ALA A 192 16.78 -20.99 4.56
CA ALA A 192 17.94 -20.43 5.24
C ALA A 192 17.79 -18.91 5.50
N SER A 193 17.24 -18.16 4.53
CA SER A 193 16.92 -16.74 4.68
C SER A 193 15.97 -16.49 5.86
N SER A 194 14.91 -17.28 5.98
CA SER A 194 13.96 -17.18 7.09
C SER A 194 14.58 -17.56 8.45
N ARG A 195 15.54 -18.48 8.49
CA ARG A 195 16.29 -18.76 9.73
C ARG A 195 17.12 -17.57 10.18
N LEU A 196 17.76 -16.85 9.25
CA LEU A 196 18.47 -15.62 9.58
C LEU A 196 17.51 -14.53 10.07
N TRP A 197 16.36 -14.35 9.41
CA TRP A 197 15.31 -13.43 9.85
C TRP A 197 14.89 -13.69 11.29
N ARG A 198 14.57 -14.94 11.63
CA ARG A 198 14.17 -15.34 12.99
C ARG A 198 15.28 -15.15 14.01
N GLN A 199 16.53 -15.42 13.63
CA GLN A 199 17.68 -15.18 14.50
C GLN A 199 17.82 -13.70 14.83
N VAL A 200 17.82 -12.82 13.82
CA VAL A 200 17.97 -11.38 14.00
C VAL A 200 16.79 -10.81 14.82
N ALA A 201 15.56 -11.25 14.54
CA ALA A 201 14.41 -10.82 15.31
C ALA A 201 14.54 -11.14 16.81
N LYS A 202 15.00 -12.37 17.16
CA LYS A 202 15.24 -12.76 18.56
C LYS A 202 16.34 -11.94 19.23
N GLU A 203 17.38 -11.57 18.50
CA GLU A 203 18.45 -10.73 19.03
C GLU A 203 17.93 -9.31 19.32
N MET A 204 17.02 -8.78 18.50
CA MET A 204 16.44 -7.44 18.65
C MET A 204 15.38 -7.34 19.75
N GLU A 205 14.70 -8.44 20.13
CA GLU A 205 13.67 -8.45 21.20
C GLU A 205 14.16 -7.78 22.50
N SER A 206 15.43 -7.96 22.84
CA SER A 206 16.00 -7.39 24.06
C SER A 206 15.98 -5.85 24.08
N GLN A 207 15.92 -5.21 22.91
CA GLN A 207 15.84 -3.75 22.74
C GLN A 207 14.40 -3.23 22.88
N TYR A 208 13.40 -4.12 22.78
CA TYR A 208 11.97 -3.79 22.84
C TYR A 208 11.21 -4.67 23.85
N PRO A 209 11.60 -4.64 25.15
CA PRO A 209 11.09 -5.58 26.15
C PRO A 209 9.60 -5.46 26.43
N GLU A 210 8.96 -4.36 26.00
CA GLU A 210 7.53 -4.15 26.13
C GLU A 210 6.71 -4.80 25.00
N VAL A 211 7.37 -5.19 23.89
CA VAL A 211 6.70 -5.80 22.74
C VAL A 211 6.67 -7.32 22.91
N LYS A 212 5.48 -7.89 22.96
CA LYS A 212 5.30 -9.34 22.87
C LYS A 212 5.56 -9.77 21.44
N THR A 213 6.55 -10.65 21.22
CA THR A 213 6.91 -11.16 19.89
C THR A 213 6.48 -12.61 19.73
N ASP A 214 5.69 -12.89 18.69
CA ASP A 214 5.33 -14.24 18.27
C ASP A 214 6.00 -14.57 16.92
N TYR A 215 6.31 -15.86 16.70
CA TYR A 215 6.88 -16.37 15.47
C TYR A 215 5.93 -17.33 14.78
N MET A 216 5.61 -17.07 13.52
CA MET A 216 4.64 -17.88 12.79
C MET A 216 5.17 -18.26 11.41
N PHE A 217 4.96 -19.50 10.99
CA PHE A 217 5.23 -19.86 9.60
C PHE A 217 4.17 -19.27 8.68
N ILE A 218 4.57 -18.87 7.47
CA ILE A 218 3.70 -18.21 6.50
C ILE A 218 2.44 -19.02 6.19
N ASP A 219 2.54 -20.35 6.07
CA ASP A 219 1.41 -21.25 5.85
C ASP A 219 0.38 -21.22 7.00
N ASN A 220 0.84 -21.08 8.24
CA ASN A 220 -0.06 -20.86 9.38
C ASN A 220 -0.61 -19.44 9.42
N ALA A 221 0.21 -18.44 9.07
CA ALA A 221 -0.23 -17.05 9.04
C ALA A 221 -1.34 -16.83 8.01
N SER A 222 -1.24 -17.42 6.81
CA SER A 222 -2.27 -17.38 5.76
C SER A 222 -3.62 -17.91 6.24
N MET A 223 -3.62 -19.01 6.97
CA MET A 223 -4.88 -19.52 7.56
C MET A 223 -5.38 -18.61 8.68
N ARG A 224 -4.48 -18.20 9.56
CA ARG A 224 -4.86 -17.51 10.79
C ARG A 224 -5.32 -16.08 10.57
N VAL A 225 -4.76 -15.40 9.57
CA VAL A 225 -5.17 -14.03 9.20
C VAL A 225 -6.66 -13.98 8.79
N LEU A 226 -7.19 -15.08 8.24
CA LEU A 226 -8.60 -15.19 7.86
C LEU A 226 -9.49 -15.71 9.01
N THR A 227 -8.97 -16.65 9.83
CA THR A 227 -9.78 -17.29 10.88
C THR A 227 -9.75 -16.55 12.22
N GLU A 228 -8.67 -15.82 12.50
CA GLU A 228 -8.46 -15.08 13.74
C GLU A 228 -7.82 -13.69 13.48
N PRO A 229 -8.37 -12.82 12.60
CA PRO A 229 -7.71 -11.56 12.21
C PRO A 229 -7.43 -10.65 13.42
N ARG A 230 -8.25 -10.68 14.46
CA ARG A 230 -8.06 -9.90 15.70
C ARG A 230 -6.92 -10.37 16.59
N PHE A 231 -6.27 -11.50 16.24
CA PHE A 231 -5.06 -11.95 16.94
C PHE A 231 -3.87 -11.03 16.63
N PHE A 232 -3.83 -10.48 15.43
CA PHE A 232 -2.71 -9.69 14.94
C PHE A 232 -2.83 -8.21 15.35
N ASP A 233 -1.67 -7.60 15.58
CA ASP A 233 -1.51 -6.15 15.76
C ASP A 233 -0.51 -5.62 14.72
N VAL A 234 0.73 -6.10 14.76
CA VAL A 234 1.72 -5.83 13.72
C VAL A 234 2.27 -7.15 13.21
N ILE A 235 2.26 -7.33 11.89
CA ILE A 235 2.91 -8.44 11.20
C ILE A 235 4.13 -7.88 10.47
N VAL A 236 5.27 -8.57 10.56
CA VAL A 236 6.44 -8.28 9.72
C VAL A 236 6.84 -9.53 8.94
N THR A 237 7.16 -9.36 7.66
CA THR A 237 7.56 -10.47 6.81
C THR A 237 8.42 -10.01 5.63
N GLU A 238 9.06 -10.98 4.97
CA GLU A 238 9.85 -10.77 3.77
C GLU A 238 8.97 -10.41 2.57
N ASN A 239 9.61 -10.02 1.46
CA ASN A 239 8.97 -9.43 0.29
C ASN A 239 7.86 -10.30 -0.32
N THR A 240 8.19 -11.52 -0.71
CA THR A 240 7.25 -12.41 -1.43
C THR A 240 6.10 -12.86 -0.54
N PHE A 241 6.38 -13.22 0.72
CA PHE A 241 5.34 -13.60 1.68
C PHE A 241 4.43 -12.42 2.00
N GLY A 242 5.01 -11.22 2.14
CA GLY A 242 4.26 -10.00 2.38
C GLY A 242 3.35 -9.62 1.23
N ASP A 243 3.78 -9.84 -0.01
CA ASP A 243 2.97 -9.62 -1.21
C ASP A 243 1.70 -10.47 -1.18
N ILE A 244 1.88 -11.79 -1.07
CA ILE A 244 0.77 -12.75 -1.10
C ILE A 244 -0.16 -12.56 0.12
N LEU A 245 0.42 -12.45 1.32
CA LEU A 245 -0.35 -12.32 2.56
C LEU A 245 -1.20 -11.03 2.57
N THR A 246 -0.69 -9.93 2.04
CA THR A 246 -1.45 -8.67 2.04
C THR A 246 -2.59 -8.66 1.03
N ASP A 247 -2.45 -9.35 -0.10
CA ASP A 247 -3.55 -9.53 -1.03
C ASP A 247 -4.65 -10.40 -0.42
N GLU A 248 -4.28 -11.44 0.34
CA GLU A 248 -5.21 -12.27 1.11
C GLU A 248 -5.98 -11.44 2.14
N THR A 249 -5.33 -10.45 2.79
CA THR A 249 -6.01 -9.56 3.76
C THR A 249 -7.05 -8.64 3.12
N SER A 250 -7.07 -8.49 1.79
CA SER A 250 -8.14 -7.76 1.09
C SER A 250 -9.52 -8.37 1.31
N CYS A 251 -9.56 -9.67 1.54
CA CYS A 251 -10.81 -10.37 1.91
C CYS A 251 -11.39 -9.88 3.24
N ILE A 252 -10.55 -9.36 4.16
CA ILE A 252 -10.98 -8.83 5.46
C ILE A 252 -11.62 -7.45 5.29
N THR A 253 -11.01 -6.58 4.49
CA THR A 253 -11.51 -5.21 4.27
C THR A 253 -12.75 -5.16 3.38
N GLY A 254 -13.02 -6.23 2.64
CA GLY A 254 -14.13 -6.36 1.69
C GLY A 254 -13.86 -5.75 0.31
N SER A 255 -12.76 -5.05 0.10
CA SER A 255 -12.30 -4.56 -1.20
C SER A 255 -10.86 -4.09 -1.15
N MET A 256 -10.08 -4.38 -2.20
CA MET A 256 -8.74 -3.78 -2.39
C MET A 256 -8.81 -2.25 -2.59
N GLY A 257 -9.93 -1.74 -3.10
CA GLY A 257 -10.18 -0.29 -3.24
C GLY A 257 -10.33 0.47 -1.93
N LEU A 258 -10.19 -0.21 -0.78
CA LEU A 258 -10.20 0.36 0.57
C LEU A 258 -8.83 0.29 1.26
N GLN A 259 -7.81 -0.29 0.60
CA GLN A 259 -6.51 -0.52 1.21
C GLN A 259 -5.47 0.48 0.75
N PRO A 260 -5.10 1.45 1.60
CA PRO A 260 -3.96 2.31 1.36
C PRO A 260 -2.65 1.61 1.71
N SER A 261 -1.54 2.15 1.24
CA SER A 261 -0.22 1.79 1.73
C SER A 261 0.76 2.95 1.73
N SER A 262 1.82 2.82 2.51
CA SER A 262 2.99 3.68 2.43
C SER A 262 4.26 2.86 2.23
N SER A 263 5.15 3.35 1.39
CA SER A 263 6.48 2.80 1.19
C SER A 263 7.50 3.80 1.74
N LEU A 264 8.20 3.39 2.79
CA LEU A 264 9.15 4.23 3.53
C LEU A 264 10.57 3.72 3.35
N GLY A 265 11.55 4.62 3.42
CA GLY A 265 12.93 4.23 3.19
C GLY A 265 13.94 5.33 3.47
N GLU A 266 15.01 5.35 2.66
CA GLU A 266 16.15 6.24 2.85
C GLU A 266 15.92 7.64 2.26
N HIS A 267 15.02 7.75 1.28
CA HIS A 267 14.73 8.99 0.57
C HIS A 267 13.25 9.33 0.66
N THR A 268 12.72 9.98 -0.36
CA THR A 268 11.34 10.46 -0.42
C THR A 268 10.33 9.33 -0.21
N PRO A 269 9.45 9.40 0.79
CA PRO A 269 8.42 8.40 1.04
C PRO A 269 7.37 8.40 -0.07
N LEU A 270 6.76 7.23 -0.30
CA LEU A 270 5.75 7.04 -1.33
C LEU A 270 4.46 6.51 -0.70
N PHE A 271 3.32 7.06 -1.14
CA PHE A 271 1.98 6.69 -0.68
C PHE A 271 1.14 6.27 -1.87
N GLU A 272 0.57 5.07 -1.80
CA GLU A 272 -0.11 4.42 -2.93
C GLU A 272 -1.25 3.51 -2.45
N PRO A 273 -2.32 3.28 -3.24
CA PRO A 273 -3.25 2.19 -2.99
C PRO A 273 -2.57 0.83 -3.22
N VAL A 274 -3.09 -0.22 -2.59
CA VAL A 274 -2.56 -1.59 -2.76
C VAL A 274 -2.94 -2.17 -4.14
N HIS A 275 -4.11 -1.77 -4.69
CA HIS A 275 -4.62 -2.29 -5.95
C HIS A 275 -3.82 -1.83 -7.17
N GLY A 276 -3.89 -2.59 -8.27
CA GLY A 276 -3.27 -2.26 -9.56
C GLY A 276 -4.08 -1.26 -10.41
N SER A 277 -3.71 -1.16 -11.68
CA SER A 277 -4.20 -0.14 -12.63
C SER A 277 -5.58 -0.40 -13.23
N TRP A 278 -6.08 -1.62 -13.19
CA TRP A 278 -7.36 -2.04 -13.78
C TRP A 278 -7.69 -1.35 -15.12
N PRO A 279 -6.91 -1.60 -16.19
CA PRO A 279 -7.01 -0.82 -17.44
C PRO A 279 -8.38 -0.89 -18.11
N GLN A 280 -9.13 -1.99 -17.90
CA GLN A 280 -10.47 -2.18 -18.47
C GLN A 280 -11.51 -1.18 -17.93
N ALA A 281 -11.29 -0.65 -16.72
CA ALA A 281 -12.19 0.31 -16.09
C ALA A 281 -11.79 1.77 -16.33
N ALA A 282 -10.66 2.00 -16.99
CA ALA A 282 -10.13 3.34 -17.23
C ALA A 282 -11.15 4.27 -17.91
N GLY A 283 -11.37 5.46 -17.35
CA GLY A 283 -12.28 6.46 -17.89
C GLY A 283 -13.77 6.18 -17.71
N GLN A 284 -14.15 5.06 -17.07
CA GLN A 284 -15.57 4.69 -16.90
C GLN A 284 -16.24 5.32 -15.66
N ASN A 285 -15.47 6.00 -14.81
CA ASN A 285 -15.98 6.61 -13.57
C ASN A 285 -16.60 5.57 -12.60
N ILE A 286 -16.02 4.37 -12.53
CA ILE A 286 -16.50 3.28 -11.66
C ILE A 286 -15.49 2.83 -10.62
N ALA A 287 -14.22 3.24 -10.77
CA ALA A 287 -13.15 2.87 -9.87
C ALA A 287 -13.35 3.47 -8.48
N ASN A 288 -13.07 2.69 -7.43
CA ASN A 288 -13.14 3.15 -6.05
C ASN A 288 -11.95 4.07 -5.71
N PRO A 289 -12.15 5.36 -5.37
CA PRO A 289 -11.04 6.26 -5.08
C PRO A 289 -10.58 6.20 -3.61
N LEU A 290 -11.24 5.41 -2.74
CA LEU A 290 -11.07 5.49 -1.30
C LEU A 290 -9.67 5.05 -0.85
N ALA A 291 -9.07 4.04 -1.49
CA ALA A 291 -7.69 3.64 -1.19
C ALA A 291 -6.69 4.76 -1.48
N GLN A 292 -6.85 5.47 -2.61
CA GLN A 292 -6.03 6.63 -2.95
C GLN A 292 -6.21 7.79 -1.96
N ILE A 293 -7.44 8.06 -1.56
CA ILE A 293 -7.78 9.09 -0.56
C ILE A 293 -7.21 8.73 0.82
N LEU A 294 -7.29 7.46 1.21
CA LEU A 294 -6.69 6.97 2.46
C LEU A 294 -5.15 6.97 2.40
N SER A 295 -4.54 6.77 1.22
CA SER A 295 -3.10 6.93 1.04
C SER A 295 -2.68 8.40 1.21
N ALA A 296 -3.51 9.35 0.76
CA ALA A 296 -3.31 10.77 1.05
C ALA A 296 -3.43 11.09 2.56
N ALA A 297 -4.31 10.39 3.30
CA ALA A 297 -4.36 10.52 4.76
C ALA A 297 -3.06 10.02 5.41
N MET A 298 -2.54 8.86 4.98
CA MET A 298 -1.25 8.34 5.48
C MET A 298 -0.08 9.28 5.17
N LEU A 299 -0.11 9.97 4.01
CA LEU A 299 0.88 10.99 3.67
C LEU A 299 0.86 12.13 4.71
N LEU A 300 -0.31 12.65 5.04
CA LEU A 300 -0.44 13.72 6.04
C LEU A 300 0.00 13.27 7.44
N GLU A 301 -0.41 12.09 7.87
CA GLU A 301 -0.02 11.47 9.14
C GLU A 301 1.51 11.30 9.23
N HIS A 302 2.18 10.91 8.14
CA HIS A 302 3.64 10.79 8.10
C HIS A 302 4.36 12.11 8.41
N PHE A 303 3.80 13.25 8.02
CA PHE A 303 4.34 14.58 8.33
C PHE A 303 3.82 15.17 9.65
N GLY A 304 3.20 14.37 10.51
CA GLY A 304 2.66 14.79 11.80
C GLY A 304 1.38 15.61 11.72
N LEU A 305 0.67 15.56 10.58
CA LEU A 305 -0.65 16.16 10.38
C LEU A 305 -1.74 15.15 10.74
N GLU A 306 -1.69 14.65 11.98
CA GLU A 306 -2.57 13.58 12.47
C GLU A 306 -4.06 13.97 12.44
N ARG A 307 -4.37 15.23 12.72
CA ARG A 307 -5.75 15.73 12.74
C ARG A 307 -6.34 15.79 11.34
N GLU A 308 -5.54 16.19 10.38
CA GLU A 308 -5.88 16.27 8.97
C GLU A 308 -6.10 14.86 8.38
N GLY A 309 -5.20 13.94 8.67
CA GLY A 309 -5.35 12.53 8.31
C GLY A 309 -6.61 11.91 8.93
N ALA A 310 -6.85 12.14 10.22
CA ALA A 310 -8.05 11.68 10.91
C ALA A 310 -9.35 12.26 10.30
N LEU A 311 -9.34 13.52 9.86
CA LEU A 311 -10.49 14.14 9.20
C LEU A 311 -10.80 13.46 7.85
N ILE A 312 -9.78 13.11 7.06
CA ILE A 312 -9.97 12.35 5.83
C ILE A 312 -10.57 10.96 6.15
N ARG A 313 -10.03 10.25 7.13
CA ARG A 313 -10.56 8.94 7.54
C ARG A 313 -11.99 9.03 8.03
N GLN A 314 -12.33 10.07 8.79
CA GLN A 314 -13.70 10.34 9.22
C GLN A 314 -14.64 10.60 8.03
N ALA A 315 -14.20 11.38 7.04
CA ALA A 315 -14.97 11.64 5.83
C ALA A 315 -15.22 10.36 5.01
N VAL A 316 -14.21 9.49 4.88
CA VAL A 316 -14.35 8.18 4.25
C VAL A 316 -15.38 7.31 4.99
N ASN A 317 -15.28 7.18 6.31
CA ASN A 317 -16.26 6.44 7.11
C ASN A 317 -17.68 6.99 6.91
N ALA A 318 -17.84 8.30 6.98
CA ALA A 318 -19.12 8.96 6.79
C ALA A 318 -19.71 8.74 5.39
N SER A 319 -18.88 8.70 4.33
CA SER A 319 -19.37 8.39 2.97
C SER A 319 -19.89 6.96 2.87
N LEU A 320 -19.16 6.01 3.49
CA LEU A 320 -19.56 4.61 3.54
C LEU A 320 -20.88 4.42 4.32
N ASP A 321 -21.04 5.08 5.46
CA ASP A 321 -22.27 5.04 6.26
C ASP A 321 -23.47 5.70 5.55
N ALA A 322 -23.20 6.75 4.78
CA ALA A 322 -24.21 7.41 3.93
C ALA A 322 -24.55 6.64 2.65
N ASN A 323 -23.96 5.46 2.42
CA ASN A 323 -24.07 4.67 1.18
C ASN A 323 -23.60 5.41 -0.09
N VAL A 324 -22.71 6.39 0.05
CA VAL A 324 -22.05 7.04 -1.08
C VAL A 324 -20.83 6.21 -1.48
N ARG A 325 -21.05 5.24 -2.36
CA ARG A 325 -20.12 4.16 -2.66
C ARG A 325 -20.06 3.88 -4.15
N THR A 326 -18.92 3.45 -4.63
CA THR A 326 -18.76 2.94 -6.01
C THR A 326 -19.42 1.57 -6.19
N PRO A 327 -19.70 1.12 -7.42
CA PRO A 327 -20.47 -0.11 -7.68
C PRO A 327 -19.94 -1.37 -7.00
N GLU A 328 -18.59 -1.51 -6.84
CA GLU A 328 -17.98 -2.71 -6.26
C GLU A 328 -18.33 -2.94 -4.79
N ILE A 329 -18.50 -1.86 -4.02
CA ILE A 329 -18.82 -1.91 -2.59
C ILE A 329 -20.24 -1.43 -2.27
N GLN A 330 -21.06 -1.24 -3.31
CA GLN A 330 -22.45 -0.80 -3.15
C GLN A 330 -23.34 -1.90 -2.57
N VAL A 331 -24.36 -1.50 -1.80
CA VAL A 331 -25.42 -2.39 -1.33
C VAL A 331 -26.41 -2.61 -2.47
N ASP A 332 -27.02 -3.78 -2.53
CA ASP A 332 -28.03 -4.10 -3.53
C ASP A 332 -29.19 -3.10 -3.51
N GLY A 333 -29.52 -2.54 -4.68
CA GLY A 333 -30.54 -1.52 -4.82
C GLY A 333 -30.16 -0.11 -4.39
N GLY A 334 -28.91 0.12 -3.96
CA GLY A 334 -28.38 1.44 -3.60
C GLY A 334 -28.22 2.39 -4.81
N ALA A 335 -28.13 3.70 -4.52
CA ALA A 335 -27.82 4.70 -5.53
C ALA A 335 -26.45 4.44 -6.13
N LYS A 336 -26.31 4.69 -7.44
CA LYS A 336 -25.02 4.49 -8.14
C LYS A 336 -24.22 5.78 -8.06
N TYR A 337 -23.05 5.70 -7.43
CA TYR A 337 -22.05 6.76 -7.40
C TYR A 337 -20.81 6.31 -8.15
N GLY A 338 -20.23 7.21 -8.93
CA GLY A 338 -18.95 6.96 -9.58
C GLY A 338 -17.76 7.48 -8.76
N THR A 339 -16.57 7.31 -9.33
CA THR A 339 -15.31 7.78 -8.75
C THR A 339 -15.36 9.26 -8.37
N LYS A 340 -15.86 10.11 -9.28
CA LYS A 340 -15.95 11.57 -9.10
C LYS A 340 -16.95 11.96 -8.01
N GLU A 341 -18.11 11.34 -8.01
CA GLU A 341 -19.18 11.64 -7.07
C GLU A 341 -18.78 11.27 -5.64
N VAL A 342 -18.10 10.13 -5.45
CA VAL A 342 -17.56 9.72 -4.14
C VAL A 342 -16.47 10.72 -3.69
N GLY A 343 -15.52 11.05 -4.55
CA GLY A 343 -14.47 12.03 -4.22
C GLY A 343 -15.03 13.40 -3.87
N GLN A 344 -15.99 13.92 -4.66
CA GLN A 344 -16.61 15.22 -4.41
C GLN A 344 -17.38 15.22 -3.07
N TRP A 345 -18.08 14.14 -2.75
CA TRP A 345 -18.79 14.03 -1.47
C TRP A 345 -17.84 14.13 -0.28
N ILE A 346 -16.66 13.49 -0.36
CA ILE A 346 -15.63 13.56 0.67
C ILE A 346 -15.07 14.97 0.82
N VAL A 347 -14.79 15.65 -0.32
CA VAL A 347 -14.37 17.07 -0.32
C VAL A 347 -15.43 17.95 0.37
N ASP A 348 -16.70 17.80 0.01
CA ASP A 348 -17.81 18.57 0.58
C ASP A 348 -17.96 18.33 2.09
N TYR A 349 -17.72 17.08 2.54
CA TYR A 349 -17.73 16.73 3.97
C TYR A 349 -16.59 17.45 4.71
N ILE A 350 -15.38 17.38 4.18
CA ILE A 350 -14.20 18.03 4.77
C ILE A 350 -14.39 19.54 4.87
N GLU A 351 -14.92 20.18 3.82
CA GLU A 351 -15.15 21.64 3.83
C GLU A 351 -16.17 22.07 4.89
N LYS A 352 -17.18 21.21 5.20
CA LYS A 352 -18.25 21.50 6.16
C LYS A 352 -17.91 21.15 7.61
N ALA A 353 -17.03 20.14 7.84
CA ALA A 353 -16.62 19.70 9.18
C ALA A 353 -15.84 20.80 9.91
#